data_62ba4a5054c5220d0c6a894c716d4579
#
_entry.id   62ba4a5054c5220d0c6a894c716d4579
#
_cell.length_a   1.000
_cell.length_b   1.000
_cell.length_c   1.000
_cell.angle_alpha   90.00
_cell.angle_beta   90.00
_cell.angle_gamma   90.00
#
_symmetry.space_group_name_H-M   'P 1'
#
loop_
_entity.id
_entity.type
_entity.pdbx_description
1 polymer ?
#
loop_
_entity_poly.entity_id
_entity_poly.type
_entity_poly.pdbx_seq_one_letter_code
_entity_poly.pdbx_strand_id
1 'polypeptide(L)'
;MRSIHFVLFILIPFLGNAQMNLQAVKEKAKKSMEVKSVSSLSNEDIVSGLKEALKVGIEKAGSKASSIDGFNKNENIRIPFPHEAKRMEDKLRMIGMGARVDSFELALNRAAEIASREAVPLFIQAIKNMSVNDGLTLLKGNDDAATNFLKKNTSSSLYEVFKPIVENALRKVKVTQYWTPLASRYNKIPLTTKVNPDLEDYTTKKAMEGLFTLLAQEEKKIREEPAARVSNILQKVFSE
;
A
#
# COMPACT_ATOMS: atom_id res chain seq x y z
N MET A 1 98.61 -39.72 2.57
CA MET A 1 97.52 -39.28 3.51
C MET A 1 96.54 -38.47 2.66
N ARG A 2 95.42 -39.08 2.31
CA ARG A 2 94.40 -38.50 1.42
C ARG A 2 93.14 -38.09 2.26
N SER A 3 92.86 -36.78 2.32
CA SER A 3 91.65 -36.27 2.86
C SER A 3 90.46 -36.40 1.90
N ILE A 4 89.44 -37.06 2.32
CA ILE A 4 88.19 -37.20 1.60
C ILE A 4 87.20 -36.10 2.13
N HIS A 5 86.81 -35.20 1.21
CA HIS A 5 85.75 -34.21 1.51
C HIS A 5 84.42 -34.81 1.13
N PHE A 6 83.54 -34.91 2.17
CA PHE A 6 82.15 -35.33 2.03
C PHE A 6 81.29 -34.08 1.71
N VAL A 7 80.73 -34.03 0.49
CA VAL A 7 79.80 -33.01 0.11
C VAL A 7 78.39 -33.48 0.50
N LEU A 8 77.78 -32.79 1.46
CA LEU A 8 76.42 -33.06 1.90
C LEU A 8 75.44 -32.26 1.00
N PHE A 9 74.64 -32.98 0.18
CA PHE A 9 73.56 -32.39 -0.59
C PHE A 9 72.32 -32.23 0.30
N ILE A 10 71.95 -30.99 0.64
CA ILE A 10 70.71 -30.68 1.30
C ILE A 10 69.61 -30.57 0.27
N LEU A 11 68.68 -31.54 0.26
CA LEU A 11 67.43 -31.51 -0.50
C LEU A 11 66.41 -30.66 0.27
N ILE A 12 66.09 -29.48 -0.19
CA ILE A 12 65.02 -28.66 0.33
C ILE A 12 63.72 -29.09 -0.36
N PRO A 13 62.66 -29.50 0.35
CA PRO A 13 61.39 -29.81 -0.30
C PRO A 13 60.63 -28.51 -0.62
N PHE A 14 60.41 -28.30 -1.91
CA PHE A 14 59.58 -27.22 -2.47
C PHE A 14 58.08 -27.62 -2.34
N LEU A 15 57.51 -27.48 -1.15
CA LEU A 15 56.11 -27.88 -0.85
C LEU A 15 55.26 -26.73 -0.33
N GLY A 16 55.55 -25.49 -0.74
CA GLY A 16 54.83 -24.32 -0.19
C GLY A 16 53.78 -23.67 -1.09
N ASN A 17 53.79 -23.89 -2.42
CA ASN A 17 52.97 -23.04 -3.31
C ASN A 17 51.66 -23.66 -3.86
N ALA A 18 51.43 -24.95 -3.65
CA ALA A 18 50.20 -25.59 -4.16
C ALA A 18 48.96 -25.38 -3.31
N GLN A 19 49.12 -25.15 -1.99
CA GLN A 19 47.98 -24.99 -1.08
C GLN A 19 47.38 -23.56 -1.12
N MET A 20 48.17 -22.53 -1.38
CA MET A 20 47.65 -21.14 -1.51
C MET A 20 46.79 -20.95 -2.75
N ASN A 21 47.04 -21.68 -3.83
CA ASN A 21 46.28 -21.54 -5.08
C ASN A 21 44.89 -22.21 -4.98
N LEU A 22 44.74 -23.24 -4.15
CA LEU A 22 43.47 -23.95 -4.00
C LEU A 22 42.46 -23.16 -3.15
N GLN A 23 42.94 -22.44 -2.15
CA GLN A 23 42.07 -21.55 -1.32
C GLN A 23 41.64 -20.32 -2.13
N ALA A 24 42.52 -19.69 -2.87
CA ALA A 24 42.17 -18.56 -3.74
C ALA A 24 41.17 -18.96 -4.85
N VAL A 25 41.29 -20.19 -5.38
CA VAL A 25 40.31 -20.74 -6.34
C VAL A 25 38.97 -21.07 -5.65
N LYS A 26 38.99 -21.61 -4.44
CA LYS A 26 37.75 -21.85 -3.65
C LYS A 26 37.06 -20.57 -3.23
N GLU A 27 37.81 -19.54 -2.83
CA GLU A 27 37.23 -18.22 -2.53
C GLU A 27 36.68 -17.53 -3.77
N LYS A 28 37.40 -17.56 -4.90
CA LYS A 28 36.88 -17.06 -6.18
C LYS A 28 35.66 -17.84 -6.66
N ALA A 29 35.65 -19.16 -6.52
CA ALA A 29 34.49 -19.99 -6.85
C ALA A 29 33.30 -19.72 -5.91
N LYS A 30 33.54 -19.54 -4.58
CA LYS A 30 32.51 -19.17 -3.61
C LYS A 30 31.96 -17.77 -3.90
N LYS A 31 32.84 -16.81 -4.18
CA LYS A 31 32.43 -15.44 -4.57
C LYS A 31 31.71 -15.38 -5.92
N SER A 32 32.09 -16.22 -6.89
CA SER A 32 31.38 -16.34 -8.17
C SER A 32 30.07 -17.13 -8.05
N MET A 33 29.95 -18.06 -7.10
CA MET A 33 28.67 -18.70 -6.75
C MET A 33 27.76 -17.78 -5.95
N GLU A 34 28.28 -16.98 -5.03
CA GLU A 34 27.51 -15.94 -4.33
C GLU A 34 27.05 -14.82 -5.30
N VAL A 35 27.91 -14.41 -6.24
CA VAL A 35 27.54 -13.44 -7.30
C VAL A 35 26.56 -14.04 -8.32
N LYS A 36 26.60 -15.37 -8.58
CA LYS A 36 25.60 -16.05 -9.42
C LYS A 36 24.27 -16.30 -8.72
N SER A 37 24.24 -16.34 -7.39
CA SER A 37 22.98 -16.45 -6.62
C SER A 37 22.27 -15.11 -6.44
N VAL A 38 22.88 -13.98 -6.81
CA VAL A 38 22.28 -12.62 -6.87
C VAL A 38 21.78 -12.30 -8.29
N SER A 39 22.00 -13.20 -9.27
CA SER A 39 21.66 -12.92 -10.66
C SER A 39 20.22 -13.24 -11.00
N SER A 40 19.48 -12.20 -11.28
CA SER A 40 18.20 -12.11 -11.99
C SER A 40 17.03 -12.86 -11.33
N LEU A 41 16.26 -12.12 -10.51
CA LEU A 41 14.90 -12.51 -10.21
C LEU A 41 14.16 -12.79 -11.52
N SER A 42 13.41 -13.88 -11.56
CA SER A 42 12.52 -14.12 -12.69
C SER A 42 11.42 -13.04 -12.74
N ASN A 43 10.81 -12.86 -13.90
CA ASN A 43 9.68 -11.93 -14.02
C ASN A 43 8.55 -12.30 -13.05
N GLU A 44 8.36 -13.58 -12.81
CA GLU A 44 7.41 -14.13 -11.86
C GLU A 44 7.77 -13.76 -10.42
N ASP A 45 9.05 -13.82 -10.04
CA ASP A 45 9.53 -13.42 -8.70
C ASP A 45 9.31 -11.93 -8.47
N ILE A 46 9.62 -11.09 -9.47
CA ILE A 46 9.40 -9.64 -9.42
C ILE A 46 7.92 -9.33 -9.19
N VAL A 47 7.05 -9.94 -9.96
CA VAL A 47 5.59 -9.73 -9.83
C VAL A 47 5.05 -10.27 -8.52
N SER A 48 5.56 -11.40 -8.06
CA SER A 48 5.23 -11.97 -6.75
C SER A 48 5.62 -11.01 -5.63
N GLY A 49 6.83 -10.43 -5.71
CA GLY A 49 7.29 -9.41 -4.77
C GLY A 49 6.42 -8.16 -4.77
N LEU A 50 6.05 -7.66 -5.95
CA LEU A 50 5.15 -6.50 -6.06
C LEU A 50 3.77 -6.79 -5.47
N LYS A 51 3.18 -7.97 -5.76
CA LYS A 51 1.91 -8.39 -5.16
C LYS A 51 1.99 -8.51 -3.65
N GLU A 52 3.10 -9.03 -3.12
CA GLU A 52 3.33 -9.11 -1.67
C GLU A 52 3.46 -7.70 -1.06
N ALA A 53 4.18 -6.78 -1.73
CA ALA A 53 4.26 -5.38 -1.29
C ALA A 53 2.89 -4.73 -1.19
N LEU A 54 2.06 -4.86 -2.23
CA LEU A 54 0.70 -4.32 -2.25
C LEU A 54 -0.19 -4.98 -1.19
N LYS A 55 -0.06 -6.30 -0.98
CA LYS A 55 -0.80 -7.01 0.07
C LYS A 55 -0.43 -6.49 1.45
N VAL A 56 0.85 -6.41 1.78
CA VAL A 56 1.34 -5.85 3.05
C VAL A 56 0.89 -4.40 3.19
N GLY A 57 0.98 -3.62 2.11
CA GLY A 57 0.54 -2.22 2.07
C GLY A 57 -0.95 -2.08 2.38
N ILE A 58 -1.83 -2.86 1.75
CA ILE A 58 -3.28 -2.77 1.99
C ILE A 58 -3.69 -3.30 3.37
N GLU A 59 -3.01 -4.30 3.91
CA GLU A 59 -3.23 -4.78 5.28
C GLU A 59 -2.89 -3.68 6.30
N LYS A 60 -1.77 -2.98 6.14
CA LYS A 60 -1.37 -1.84 6.98
C LYS A 60 -2.32 -0.65 6.78
N ALA A 61 -2.63 -0.29 5.53
CA ALA A 61 -3.55 0.79 5.20
C ALA A 61 -4.95 0.53 5.78
N GLY A 62 -5.46 -0.68 5.60
CA GLY A 62 -6.76 -1.09 6.14
C GLY A 62 -6.82 -1.11 7.66
N SER A 63 -5.76 -1.59 8.32
CA SER A 63 -5.64 -1.54 9.79
C SER A 63 -5.65 -0.11 10.30
N LYS A 64 -4.89 0.80 9.67
CA LYS A 64 -4.86 2.22 10.01
C LYS A 64 -6.21 2.89 9.77
N ALA A 65 -6.82 2.65 8.61
CA ALA A 65 -8.11 3.21 8.22
C ALA A 65 -9.24 2.74 9.14
N SER A 66 -9.25 1.45 9.53
CA SER A 66 -10.33 0.86 10.34
C SER A 66 -10.19 1.09 11.85
N SER A 67 -9.11 1.71 12.29
CA SER A 67 -8.95 2.11 13.69
C SER A 67 -9.88 3.28 14.05
N ILE A 68 -10.16 3.46 15.34
CA ILE A 68 -10.88 4.65 15.81
C ILE A 68 -10.10 5.90 15.45
N ASP A 69 -10.76 6.87 14.84
CA ASP A 69 -10.16 8.11 14.32
C ASP A 69 -9.16 7.89 13.14
N GLY A 70 -9.15 6.70 12.56
CA GLY A 70 -8.32 6.38 11.39
C GLY A 70 -8.63 7.23 10.17
N PHE A 71 -9.91 7.56 9.97
CA PHE A 71 -10.35 8.59 9.01
C PHE A 71 -10.52 9.95 9.69
N ASN A 72 -11.22 10.03 10.80
CA ASN A 72 -11.66 11.29 11.39
C ASN A 72 -10.50 12.23 11.78
N LYS A 73 -9.40 11.71 12.31
CA LYS A 73 -8.21 12.49 12.69
C LYS A 73 -7.05 12.40 11.68
N ASN A 74 -7.28 11.82 10.52
CA ASN A 74 -6.27 11.74 9.48
C ASN A 74 -6.60 12.75 8.37
N GLU A 75 -5.89 13.87 8.34
CA GLU A 75 -6.13 14.97 7.41
C GLU A 75 -6.06 14.56 5.94
N ASN A 76 -5.28 13.52 5.61
CA ASN A 76 -5.11 13.05 4.24
C ASN A 76 -6.33 12.29 3.70
N ILE A 77 -7.16 11.70 4.59
CA ILE A 77 -8.27 10.84 4.19
C ILE A 77 -9.59 11.15 4.88
N ARG A 78 -9.60 12.13 5.79
CA ARG A 78 -10.83 12.57 6.47
C ARG A 78 -11.91 12.91 5.46
N ILE A 79 -13.11 12.40 5.67
CA ILE A 79 -14.27 12.69 4.85
C ILE A 79 -14.94 13.95 5.40
N PRO A 80 -14.88 15.07 4.67
CA PRO A 80 -15.52 16.31 5.07
C PRO A 80 -17.02 16.29 4.77
N PHE A 81 -17.71 17.36 5.11
CA PHE A 81 -19.06 17.62 4.62
C PHE A 81 -19.05 17.64 3.08
N PRO A 82 -20.08 17.10 2.39
CA PRO A 82 -20.11 17.09 0.93
C PRO A 82 -19.92 18.48 0.35
N HIS A 83 -18.98 18.63 -0.60
CA HIS A 83 -18.60 19.92 -1.18
C HIS A 83 -19.80 20.63 -1.82
N GLU A 84 -20.69 19.89 -2.48
CA GLU A 84 -21.91 20.41 -3.10
C GLU A 84 -22.87 21.02 -2.07
N ALA A 85 -22.76 20.58 -0.81
CA ALA A 85 -23.58 21.04 0.30
C ALA A 85 -22.89 22.11 1.16
N LYS A 86 -21.72 22.63 0.75
CA LYS A 86 -20.94 23.60 1.55
C LYS A 86 -21.76 24.82 2.00
N ARG A 87 -22.59 25.37 1.09
CA ARG A 87 -23.48 26.48 1.44
C ARG A 87 -24.51 26.11 2.53
N MET A 88 -24.95 24.87 2.55
CA MET A 88 -25.84 24.36 3.61
C MET A 88 -25.09 24.23 4.92
N GLU A 89 -23.87 23.71 4.89
CA GLU A 89 -22.99 23.64 6.06
C GLU A 89 -22.78 25.02 6.68
N ASP A 90 -22.37 26.00 5.88
CA ASP A 90 -22.10 27.38 6.33
C ASP A 90 -23.33 28.01 7.01
N LYS A 91 -24.50 27.84 6.40
CA LYS A 91 -25.76 28.33 6.99
C LYS A 91 -26.09 27.64 8.31
N LEU A 92 -25.89 26.31 8.38
CA LEU A 92 -26.10 25.56 9.62
C LEU A 92 -25.16 26.05 10.73
N ARG A 93 -23.91 26.28 10.43
CA ARG A 93 -22.95 26.82 11.38
C ARG A 93 -23.28 28.24 11.81
N MET A 94 -23.71 29.09 10.87
CA MET A 94 -24.13 30.49 11.18
C MET A 94 -25.34 30.55 12.16
N ILE A 95 -26.26 29.60 12.07
CA ILE A 95 -27.44 29.57 12.98
C ILE A 95 -27.17 28.75 14.26
N GLY A 96 -25.92 28.51 14.60
CA GLY A 96 -25.52 27.82 15.83
C GLY A 96 -25.64 26.30 15.82
N MET A 97 -25.84 25.68 14.66
CA MET A 97 -25.94 24.23 14.52
C MET A 97 -24.57 23.53 14.20
N GLY A 98 -23.46 24.21 14.45
CA GLY A 98 -22.11 23.69 14.17
C GLY A 98 -21.84 22.31 14.76
N ALA A 99 -22.24 22.08 16.03
CA ALA A 99 -22.09 20.78 16.70
C ALA A 99 -22.82 19.63 15.97
N ARG A 100 -23.92 19.91 15.27
CA ARG A 100 -24.62 18.90 14.46
C ARG A 100 -23.90 18.59 13.18
N VAL A 101 -23.28 19.61 12.56
CA VAL A 101 -22.41 19.42 11.38
C VAL A 101 -21.21 18.55 11.74
N ASP A 102 -20.55 18.86 12.87
CA ASP A 102 -19.39 18.09 13.34
C ASP A 102 -19.77 16.63 13.68
N SER A 103 -20.94 16.42 14.29
CA SER A 103 -21.48 15.08 14.56
C SER A 103 -21.78 14.31 13.26
N PHE A 104 -22.29 15.00 12.23
CA PHE A 104 -22.54 14.41 10.93
C PHE A 104 -21.24 13.99 10.24
N GLU A 105 -20.23 14.86 10.19
CA GLU A 105 -18.92 14.53 9.63
C GLU A 105 -18.27 13.36 10.40
N LEU A 106 -18.33 13.39 11.73
CA LEU A 106 -17.86 12.29 12.56
C LEU A 106 -18.54 10.97 12.18
N ALA A 107 -19.85 10.98 11.98
CA ALA A 107 -20.60 9.78 11.61
C ALA A 107 -20.19 9.24 10.23
N LEU A 108 -19.94 10.12 9.23
CA LEU A 108 -19.39 9.70 7.93
C LEU A 108 -18.05 8.98 8.08
N ASN A 109 -17.15 9.57 8.86
CA ASN A 109 -15.81 9.00 9.07
C ASN A 109 -15.89 7.68 9.86
N ARG A 110 -16.77 7.54 10.84
CA ARG A 110 -17.03 6.27 11.53
C ARG A 110 -17.57 5.20 10.59
N ALA A 111 -18.45 5.55 9.66
CA ALA A 111 -18.93 4.61 8.64
C ALA A 111 -17.77 4.13 7.73
N ALA A 112 -16.90 5.04 7.29
CA ALA A 112 -15.73 4.71 6.51
C ALA A 112 -14.74 3.80 7.28
N GLU A 113 -14.51 4.07 8.57
CA GLU A 113 -13.68 3.22 9.44
C GLU A 113 -14.26 1.80 9.58
N ILE A 114 -15.57 1.67 9.79
CA ILE A 114 -16.23 0.34 9.83
C ILE A 114 -16.10 -0.38 8.51
N ALA A 115 -16.38 0.29 7.40
CA ALA A 115 -16.36 -0.29 6.06
C ALA A 115 -14.94 -0.69 5.63
N SER A 116 -13.93 0.08 5.99
CA SER A 116 -12.54 -0.17 5.61
C SER A 116 -12.01 -1.53 6.07
N ARG A 117 -12.48 -2.03 7.20
CA ARG A 117 -12.11 -3.38 7.69
C ARG A 117 -12.55 -4.47 6.73
N GLU A 118 -13.74 -4.32 6.16
CA GLU A 118 -14.33 -5.30 5.25
C GLU A 118 -13.83 -5.15 3.81
N ALA A 119 -13.21 -4.01 3.47
CA ALA A 119 -12.65 -3.75 2.14
C ALA A 119 -11.32 -4.48 1.89
N VAL A 120 -10.50 -4.74 2.92
CA VAL A 120 -9.16 -5.33 2.77
C VAL A 120 -9.16 -6.64 1.96
N PRO A 121 -10.03 -7.63 2.22
CA PRO A 121 -10.08 -8.86 1.43
C PRO A 121 -10.39 -8.62 -0.05
N LEU A 122 -11.19 -7.61 -0.38
CA LEU A 122 -11.56 -7.26 -1.76
C LEU A 122 -10.34 -6.72 -2.52
N PHE A 123 -9.57 -5.83 -1.89
CA PHE A 123 -8.31 -5.33 -2.45
C PHE A 123 -7.27 -6.45 -2.62
N ILE A 124 -7.13 -7.36 -1.65
CA ILE A 124 -6.23 -8.51 -1.76
C ILE A 124 -6.61 -9.39 -2.95
N GLN A 125 -7.90 -9.63 -3.17
CA GLN A 125 -8.37 -10.40 -4.32
C GLN A 125 -8.03 -9.71 -5.65
N ALA A 126 -8.20 -8.39 -5.73
CA ALA A 126 -7.83 -7.61 -6.91
C ALA A 126 -6.32 -7.66 -7.18
N ILE A 127 -5.47 -7.55 -6.13
CA ILE A 127 -4.01 -7.68 -6.23
C ILE A 127 -3.61 -9.06 -6.78
N LYS A 128 -4.24 -10.14 -6.30
CA LYS A 128 -3.96 -11.50 -6.80
C LYS A 128 -4.19 -11.65 -8.29
N ASN A 129 -5.18 -10.95 -8.84
CA ASN A 129 -5.59 -11.03 -10.24
C ASN A 129 -4.71 -10.19 -11.19
N MET A 130 -3.74 -9.43 -10.70
CA MET A 130 -2.78 -8.68 -11.55
C MET A 130 -1.95 -9.65 -12.41
N SER A 131 -1.72 -9.30 -13.69
CA SER A 131 -0.91 -10.09 -14.60
C SER A 131 0.61 -9.89 -14.40
N VAL A 132 1.41 -10.81 -14.96
CA VAL A 132 2.89 -10.72 -14.91
C VAL A 132 3.40 -9.52 -15.73
N ASN A 133 2.80 -9.26 -16.89
CA ASN A 133 3.24 -8.17 -17.77
C ASN A 133 3.07 -6.79 -17.13
N ASP A 134 2.04 -6.61 -16.30
CA ASP A 134 1.82 -5.37 -15.58
C ASP A 134 2.93 -5.11 -14.54
N GLY A 135 3.36 -6.16 -13.84
CA GLY A 135 4.30 -6.05 -12.72
C GLY A 135 5.65 -5.44 -13.09
N LEU A 136 6.23 -5.85 -14.23
CA LEU A 136 7.53 -5.33 -14.68
C LEU A 136 7.49 -3.84 -15.01
N THR A 137 6.39 -3.38 -15.62
CA THR A 137 6.19 -1.96 -15.93
C THR A 137 6.02 -1.15 -14.64
N LEU A 138 5.29 -1.71 -13.68
CA LEU A 138 4.99 -1.04 -12.41
C LEU A 138 6.21 -0.93 -11.50
N LEU A 139 7.12 -1.92 -11.52
CA LEU A 139 8.32 -1.89 -10.69
C LEU A 139 9.20 -0.68 -11.02
N LYS A 140 9.32 -0.34 -12.31
CA LYS A 140 10.10 0.81 -12.80
C LYS A 140 9.31 2.12 -12.79
N GLY A 141 8.07 2.10 -12.35
CA GLY A 141 7.20 3.26 -12.28
C GLY A 141 7.48 4.15 -11.07
N ASN A 142 6.66 5.21 -10.94
CA ASN A 142 6.70 6.14 -9.81
C ASN A 142 6.36 5.45 -8.49
N ASP A 143 6.51 6.15 -7.37
CA ASP A 143 6.31 5.67 -6.00
C ASP A 143 4.92 5.08 -5.72
N ASP A 144 3.93 5.41 -6.54
CA ASP A 144 2.53 5.00 -6.45
C ASP A 144 2.01 4.27 -7.71
N ALA A 145 2.92 3.83 -8.59
CA ALA A 145 2.56 3.26 -9.90
C ALA A 145 1.65 2.05 -9.78
N ALA A 146 1.95 1.12 -8.85
CA ALA A 146 1.15 -0.07 -8.67
C ALA A 146 -0.21 0.24 -8.02
N THR A 147 -0.26 1.20 -7.11
CA THR A 147 -1.52 1.70 -6.54
C THR A 147 -2.41 2.35 -7.59
N ASN A 148 -1.84 3.19 -8.46
CA ASN A 148 -2.59 3.84 -9.54
C ASN A 148 -3.11 2.82 -10.59
N PHE A 149 -2.28 1.83 -10.92
CA PHE A 149 -2.70 0.72 -11.77
C PHE A 149 -3.87 -0.06 -11.15
N LEU A 150 -3.76 -0.41 -9.87
CA LEU A 150 -4.81 -1.10 -9.14
C LEU A 150 -6.09 -0.26 -9.12
N LYS A 151 -5.98 1.03 -8.79
CA LYS A 151 -7.10 1.98 -8.78
C LYS A 151 -7.79 2.03 -10.15
N LYS A 152 -7.03 2.20 -11.24
CA LYS A 152 -7.58 2.29 -12.60
C LYS A 152 -8.34 1.03 -13.01
N ASN A 153 -7.80 -0.15 -12.70
CA ASN A 153 -8.33 -1.42 -13.21
C ASN A 153 -9.40 -2.06 -12.30
N THR A 154 -9.52 -1.61 -11.05
CA THR A 154 -10.39 -2.29 -10.07
C THR A 154 -11.45 -1.39 -9.44
N SER A 155 -11.38 -0.05 -9.59
CA SER A 155 -12.27 0.87 -8.89
C SER A 155 -13.75 0.59 -9.15
N SER A 156 -14.15 0.28 -10.38
CA SER A 156 -15.56 -0.02 -10.68
C SER A 156 -16.03 -1.29 -9.97
N SER A 157 -15.26 -2.38 -10.08
CA SER A 157 -15.62 -3.64 -9.44
C SER A 157 -15.60 -3.54 -7.91
N LEU A 158 -14.61 -2.81 -7.36
CA LEU A 158 -14.54 -2.55 -5.92
C LEU A 158 -15.71 -1.69 -5.43
N TYR A 159 -16.10 -0.68 -6.22
CA TYR A 159 -17.23 0.18 -5.89
C TYR A 159 -18.53 -0.62 -5.72
N GLU A 160 -18.85 -1.50 -6.67
CA GLU A 160 -20.07 -2.33 -6.62
C GLU A 160 -20.14 -3.23 -5.38
N VAL A 161 -18.98 -3.76 -4.95
CA VAL A 161 -18.92 -4.64 -3.78
C VAL A 161 -18.83 -3.83 -2.48
N PHE A 162 -18.19 -2.66 -2.54
CA PHE A 162 -17.93 -1.83 -1.37
C PHE A 162 -19.14 -0.96 -0.97
N LYS A 163 -19.91 -0.48 -1.95
CA LYS A 163 -21.10 0.37 -1.69
C LYS A 163 -22.07 -0.24 -0.69
N PRO A 164 -22.52 -1.52 -0.80
CA PRO A 164 -23.42 -2.11 0.19
C PRO A 164 -22.81 -2.23 1.61
N ILE A 165 -21.47 -2.36 1.69
CA ILE A 165 -20.76 -2.39 2.98
C ILE A 165 -20.84 -1.01 3.63
N VAL A 166 -20.55 0.05 2.87
CA VAL A 166 -20.65 1.46 3.33
C VAL A 166 -22.09 1.80 3.70
N GLU A 167 -23.07 1.43 2.88
CA GLU A 167 -24.51 1.61 3.17
C GLU A 167 -24.88 0.99 4.52
N ASN A 168 -24.45 -0.25 4.77
CA ASN A 168 -24.68 -0.92 6.05
C ASN A 168 -24.00 -0.19 7.22
N ALA A 169 -22.78 0.31 7.02
CA ALA A 169 -22.05 1.08 8.02
C ALA A 169 -22.75 2.43 8.31
N LEU A 170 -23.22 3.14 7.28
CA LEU A 170 -23.99 4.40 7.44
C LEU A 170 -25.30 4.18 8.21
N ARG A 171 -25.99 3.05 7.95
CA ARG A 171 -27.19 2.67 8.72
C ARG A 171 -26.87 2.43 10.20
N LYS A 172 -25.75 1.74 10.49
CA LYS A 172 -25.31 1.50 11.89
C LYS A 172 -25.08 2.80 12.66
N VAL A 173 -24.50 3.80 12.02
CA VAL A 173 -24.26 5.12 12.63
C VAL A 173 -25.44 6.09 12.48
N LYS A 174 -26.56 5.65 11.89
CA LYS A 174 -27.83 6.39 11.73
C LYS A 174 -27.73 7.74 11.00
N VAL A 175 -26.70 7.94 10.18
CA VAL A 175 -26.45 9.24 9.53
C VAL A 175 -27.43 9.54 8.40
N THR A 176 -27.86 8.53 7.66
CA THR A 176 -28.79 8.67 6.53
C THR A 176 -30.15 9.20 6.92
N GLN A 177 -30.60 8.94 8.16
CA GLN A 177 -31.87 9.44 8.66
C GLN A 177 -31.95 10.97 8.75
N TYR A 178 -30.80 11.61 8.88
CA TYR A 178 -30.72 13.08 8.99
C TYR A 178 -30.39 13.72 7.64
N TRP A 179 -29.53 13.09 6.84
CA TRP A 179 -29.04 13.63 5.57
C TRP A 179 -30.13 13.74 4.50
N THR A 180 -30.84 12.66 4.21
CA THR A 180 -31.82 12.61 3.11
C THR A 180 -32.91 13.67 3.24
N PRO A 181 -33.55 13.87 4.42
CA PRO A 181 -34.51 14.97 4.58
C PRO A 181 -33.90 16.35 4.43
N LEU A 182 -32.68 16.58 4.92
CA LEU A 182 -31.99 17.87 4.82
C LEU A 182 -31.65 18.18 3.36
N ALA A 183 -31.04 17.27 2.63
CA ALA A 183 -30.69 17.41 1.22
C ALA A 183 -31.95 17.63 0.36
N SER A 184 -33.01 16.87 0.61
CA SER A 184 -34.29 17.00 -0.11
C SER A 184 -34.96 18.36 0.12
N ARG A 185 -34.93 18.90 1.33
CA ARG A 185 -35.45 20.23 1.64
C ARG A 185 -34.62 21.33 1.03
N TYR A 186 -33.29 21.23 1.14
CA TYR A 186 -32.37 22.20 0.54
C TYR A 186 -32.54 22.26 -0.99
N ASN A 187 -32.68 21.10 -1.64
CA ASN A 187 -32.85 21.01 -3.10
C ASN A 187 -34.17 21.61 -3.62
N LYS A 188 -35.14 21.89 -2.74
CA LYS A 188 -36.38 22.60 -3.09
C LYS A 188 -36.22 24.13 -3.09
N ILE A 189 -35.12 24.67 -2.58
CA ILE A 189 -34.87 26.11 -2.58
C ILE A 189 -34.49 26.54 -4.01
N PRO A 190 -35.23 27.51 -4.62
CA PRO A 190 -34.89 28.01 -5.93
C PRO A 190 -33.50 28.63 -5.96
N LEU A 191 -32.84 28.58 -7.13
CA LEU A 191 -31.53 29.20 -7.40
C LEU A 191 -30.36 28.69 -6.54
N THR A 192 -30.51 27.54 -5.86
CA THR A 192 -29.41 26.88 -5.17
C THR A 192 -28.82 25.78 -6.02
N THR A 193 -27.50 25.55 -5.89
CA THR A 193 -26.87 24.35 -6.43
C THR A 193 -27.40 23.14 -5.69
N LYS A 194 -28.00 22.21 -6.43
CA LYS A 194 -28.57 20.99 -5.84
C LYS A 194 -27.46 20.12 -5.26
N VAL A 195 -27.71 19.55 -4.09
CA VAL A 195 -26.81 18.58 -3.45
C VAL A 195 -27.26 17.17 -3.79
N ASN A 196 -26.31 16.25 -3.93
CA ASN A 196 -26.63 14.84 -4.11
C ASN A 196 -27.23 14.28 -2.82
N PRO A 197 -28.47 13.75 -2.85
CA PRO A 197 -29.06 13.10 -1.68
C PRO A 197 -28.44 11.74 -1.37
N ASP A 198 -27.68 11.15 -2.32
CA ASP A 198 -27.02 9.84 -2.16
C ASP A 198 -25.72 9.98 -1.39
N LEU A 199 -25.84 9.97 -0.07
CA LEU A 199 -24.71 10.00 0.85
C LEU A 199 -23.87 8.71 0.78
N GLU A 200 -24.48 7.61 0.36
CA GLU A 200 -23.84 6.31 0.24
C GLU A 200 -22.81 6.33 -0.89
N ASP A 201 -23.18 6.89 -2.06
CA ASP A 201 -22.25 7.09 -3.18
C ASP A 201 -21.08 7.99 -2.76
N TYR A 202 -21.37 9.14 -2.17
CA TYR A 202 -20.33 10.07 -1.70
C TYR A 202 -19.36 9.40 -0.74
N THR A 203 -19.89 8.75 0.32
CA THR A 203 -19.07 8.12 1.37
C THR A 203 -18.27 6.94 0.79
N THR A 204 -18.85 6.14 -0.11
CA THR A 204 -18.19 5.02 -0.76
C THR A 204 -16.97 5.49 -1.56
N LYS A 205 -17.16 6.51 -2.42
CA LYS A 205 -16.06 7.08 -3.21
C LYS A 205 -14.95 7.64 -2.32
N LYS A 206 -15.31 8.40 -1.28
CA LYS A 206 -14.34 8.99 -0.35
C LYS A 206 -13.61 7.95 0.49
N ALA A 207 -14.28 6.91 0.95
CA ALA A 207 -13.65 5.84 1.69
C ALA A 207 -12.68 5.03 0.82
N MET A 208 -13.04 4.74 -0.45
CA MET A 208 -12.15 4.10 -1.41
C MET A 208 -10.95 4.99 -1.75
N GLU A 209 -11.15 6.29 -2.00
CA GLU A 209 -10.04 7.24 -2.21
C GLU A 209 -9.08 7.25 -1.02
N GLY A 210 -9.60 7.26 0.20
CA GLY A 210 -8.80 7.19 1.42
C GLY A 210 -7.95 5.92 1.51
N LEU A 211 -8.53 4.76 1.19
CA LEU A 211 -7.79 3.50 1.18
C LEU A 211 -6.69 3.46 0.11
N PHE A 212 -6.96 3.96 -1.11
CA PHE A 212 -5.94 4.08 -2.15
C PHE A 212 -4.84 5.08 -1.75
N THR A 213 -5.19 6.19 -1.10
CA THR A 213 -4.21 7.15 -0.58
C THR A 213 -3.27 6.52 0.44
N LEU A 214 -3.81 5.75 1.39
CA LEU A 214 -3.00 5.05 2.39
C LEU A 214 -2.16 3.93 1.75
N LEU A 215 -2.71 3.22 0.75
CA LEU A 215 -1.96 2.20 0.02
C LEU A 215 -0.77 2.81 -0.74
N ALA A 216 -0.96 3.95 -1.40
CA ALA A 216 0.12 4.68 -2.08
C ALA A 216 1.23 5.12 -1.10
N GLN A 217 0.85 5.57 0.10
CA GLN A 217 1.82 5.90 1.15
C GLN A 217 2.62 4.68 1.61
N GLU A 218 1.99 3.53 1.75
CA GLU A 218 2.69 2.29 2.12
C GLU A 218 3.54 1.74 0.95
N GLU A 219 3.08 1.85 -0.31
CA GLU A 219 3.88 1.52 -1.50
C GLU A 219 5.16 2.37 -1.55
N LYS A 220 5.04 3.69 -1.40
CA LYS A 220 6.17 4.60 -1.36
C LYS A 220 7.18 4.21 -0.28
N LYS A 221 6.73 3.93 0.95
CA LYS A 221 7.62 3.50 2.03
C LYS A 221 8.38 2.21 1.69
N ILE A 222 7.71 1.22 1.08
CA ILE A 222 8.36 -0.05 0.69
C ILE A 222 9.44 0.21 -0.37
N ARG A 223 9.20 1.16 -1.29
CA ARG A 223 10.18 1.54 -2.31
C ARG A 223 11.38 2.29 -1.74
N GLU A 224 11.15 3.25 -0.85
CA GLU A 224 12.18 4.15 -0.32
C GLU A 224 12.88 3.59 0.93
N GLU A 225 12.16 2.87 1.81
CA GLU A 225 12.66 2.50 3.13
C GLU A 225 12.96 0.99 3.24
N PRO A 226 14.23 0.55 3.33
CA PRO A 226 14.57 -0.86 3.49
C PRO A 226 13.90 -1.53 4.69
N ALA A 227 13.71 -0.80 5.79
CA ALA A 227 13.05 -1.30 6.99
C ALA A 227 11.56 -1.64 6.79
N ALA A 228 10.91 -1.06 5.79
CA ALA A 228 9.52 -1.35 5.44
C ALA A 228 9.36 -2.68 4.66
N ARG A 229 10.46 -3.23 4.13
CA ARG A 229 10.52 -4.47 3.34
C ARG A 229 10.56 -5.70 4.24
N VAL A 230 9.39 -6.03 4.79
CA VAL A 230 9.24 -7.03 5.87
C VAL A 230 9.41 -8.49 5.45
N SER A 231 9.57 -8.80 4.16
CA SER A 231 9.82 -10.16 3.66
C SER A 231 11.07 -10.25 2.79
N ASN A 232 11.65 -11.45 2.70
CA ASN A 232 12.85 -11.69 1.88
C ASN A 232 12.64 -11.35 0.40
N ILE A 233 11.43 -11.57 -0.13
CA ILE A 233 11.12 -11.24 -1.53
C ILE A 233 11.05 -9.73 -1.73
N LEU A 234 10.46 -8.97 -0.79
CA LEU A 234 10.45 -7.51 -0.83
C LEU A 234 11.86 -6.93 -0.78
N GLN A 235 12.72 -7.47 0.09
CA GLN A 235 14.11 -7.05 0.17
C GLN A 235 14.84 -7.27 -1.16
N LYS A 236 14.65 -8.42 -1.81
CA LYS A 236 15.29 -8.74 -3.09
C LYS A 236 14.78 -7.87 -4.24
N VAL A 237 13.47 -7.70 -4.37
CA VAL A 237 12.84 -6.98 -5.49
C VAL A 237 13.10 -5.48 -5.44
N PHE A 238 13.17 -4.89 -4.25
CA PHE A 238 13.38 -3.45 -4.08
C PHE A 238 14.80 -3.08 -3.63
N SER A 239 15.78 -3.98 -3.71
CA SER A 239 17.19 -3.69 -3.39
C SER A 239 18.03 -3.32 -4.62
N GLU A 240 17.47 -3.44 -5.82
CA GLU A 240 18.06 -2.98 -7.08
C GLU A 240 17.54 -1.56 -7.39
#